data_e08c6e401d2e9fc4e9b2935611fa9bdb
#
_entry.id   e08c6e401d2e9fc4e9b2935611fa9bdb
#
_cell.length_a   1.000
_cell.length_b   1.000
_cell.length_c   1.000
_cell.angle_alpha   90.00
_cell.angle_beta   90.00
_cell.angle_gamma   90.00
#
_symmetry.space_group_name_H-M   'P 1'
#
loop_
_entity.id
_entity.type
_entity.pdbx_description
1 polymer ?
#
loop_
_entity_poly.entity_id
_entity_poly.type
_entity_poly.pdbx_seq_one_letter_code
_entity_poly.pdbx_strand_id
1 'polypeptide(L)'
;MTIRLSLTLLLSGLATNFVLSSSAVAAPNALSNSSAPQGGEFRVNLNLEPESLNPITSTDTYSRDVQSYIIDSLLDRNPDTYEWMPALAEKFETSKDGKQFTFTLRKGAQWTDGKPVTIEDVKFSFDVIFDPTYNVANLRPYYENIEKAEIVDPNTIRFTTKSKYFDNFAVVAGLSILPKHIYGNPVEGRKLNKTIVGSGPYKIEKYDKGQSIVLVKNKDWWGNGLEVEKGRWNFERIRMRFLKDSNISIEALKKGDIDYHDLTPEEFAKKTSGPEWGKTVMKVQTQNIAPKNYGYIGWNLKKDMFKSRNVRLALYKLLNRDELNKKFRYGLSLPATGPWYQQSEYADPTVKPVTYDPKAAIELLKKEGWSDTDKDGLLDRVVAGAKQNFSFTLYYGNKDTEKYWVLYQSDLRKVGIDMKLQLLEWNALLKNVDERNFDAIAMSWGGGSVDNDPKQIWHSSSAVKGGSNFTSYMNPEVDKLIDEARMELDKKKRIPLLRAVYKKIAEDYPYAFLFNDKYVMYAHSTKVSMSKPTFKYRVGEDFWWVSSK
;
A
#
# COMPACT_ATOMS: atom_id res chain seq x y z
N MET A 1 65.27 15.62 -55.65
CA MET A 1 64.12 14.71 -55.68
C MET A 1 63.89 14.24 -54.24
N THR A 2 63.08 14.97 -53.48
CA THR A 2 62.95 14.85 -52.05
C THR A 2 61.61 14.21 -51.73
N ILE A 3 61.60 13.00 -51.21
CA ILE A 3 60.39 12.28 -50.82
C ILE A 3 60.04 12.71 -49.37
N ARG A 4 58.88 13.31 -49.16
CA ARG A 4 58.29 13.58 -47.86
C ARG A 4 57.40 12.40 -47.46
N LEU A 5 57.73 11.70 -46.41
CA LEU A 5 56.84 10.78 -45.69
C LEU A 5 55.93 11.58 -44.77
N SER A 6 54.61 11.46 -44.96
CA SER A 6 53.63 11.97 -44.03
C SER A 6 53.18 10.84 -43.08
N LEU A 7 53.44 11.02 -41.79
CA LEU A 7 53.01 10.14 -40.75
C LEU A 7 51.64 10.58 -40.27
N THR A 8 50.59 9.82 -40.55
CA THR A 8 49.23 10.05 -40.08
C THR A 8 49.03 9.41 -38.74
N LEU A 9 49.01 10.19 -37.65
CA LEU A 9 48.59 9.74 -36.31
C LEU A 9 47.06 9.58 -36.30
N LEU A 10 46.58 8.36 -36.15
CA LEU A 10 45.20 8.05 -35.76
C LEU A 10 45.05 8.31 -34.27
N LEU A 11 44.45 9.43 -33.87
CA LEU A 11 43.89 9.63 -32.52
C LEU A 11 42.51 8.98 -32.48
N SER A 12 42.40 7.83 -31.83
CA SER A 12 41.13 7.23 -31.41
C SER A 12 40.60 8.02 -30.21
N GLY A 13 39.79 9.02 -30.46
CA GLY A 13 39.05 9.72 -29.42
C GLY A 13 37.94 8.85 -28.86
N LEU A 14 38.11 8.37 -27.64
CA LEU A 14 36.99 7.88 -26.84
C LEU A 14 36.09 9.08 -26.49
N ALA A 15 35.04 9.24 -27.27
CA ALA A 15 33.97 10.19 -26.92
C ALA A 15 33.18 9.60 -25.74
N THR A 16 33.57 9.93 -24.52
CA THR A 16 32.73 9.78 -23.32
C THR A 16 31.58 10.78 -23.48
N ASN A 17 30.44 10.31 -23.94
CA ASN A 17 29.22 11.07 -23.90
C ASN A 17 28.80 11.24 -22.42
N PHE A 18 29.22 12.31 -21.79
CA PHE A 18 28.61 12.81 -20.56
C PHE A 18 27.17 13.20 -20.89
N VAL A 19 26.22 12.40 -20.46
CA VAL A 19 24.84 12.83 -20.35
C VAL A 19 24.81 13.75 -19.13
N LEU A 20 24.67 15.05 -19.36
CA LEU A 20 24.35 16.02 -18.32
C LEU A 20 23.03 15.57 -17.66
N SER A 21 23.14 14.87 -16.54
CA SER A 21 22.03 14.77 -15.60
C SER A 21 21.85 16.17 -15.03
N SER A 22 20.79 16.84 -15.43
CA SER A 22 20.36 18.07 -14.78
C SER A 22 20.10 17.70 -13.31
N SER A 23 21.00 18.12 -12.43
CA SER A 23 20.68 18.24 -11.01
C SER A 23 19.56 19.27 -10.95
N ALA A 24 18.32 18.78 -10.96
CA ALA A 24 17.18 19.60 -10.64
C ALA A 24 17.41 20.06 -9.19
N VAL A 25 17.93 21.26 -9.01
CA VAL A 25 17.76 21.98 -7.75
C VAL A 25 16.25 22.05 -7.60
N ALA A 26 15.70 21.25 -6.68
CA ALA A 26 14.28 21.25 -6.41
C ALA A 26 13.90 22.70 -6.13
N ALA A 27 12.99 23.24 -6.94
CA ALA A 27 12.41 24.55 -6.67
C ALA A 27 11.88 24.55 -5.23
N PRO A 28 11.96 25.68 -4.50
CA PRO A 28 11.47 25.76 -3.13
C PRO A 28 10.07 25.17 -3.08
N ASN A 29 9.89 24.20 -2.21
CA ASN A 29 8.74 23.31 -2.22
C ASN A 29 7.48 24.14 -1.95
N ALA A 30 6.65 24.40 -2.97
CA ALA A 30 5.32 25.00 -2.81
C ALA A 30 4.40 24.16 -1.90
N LEU A 31 4.89 23.03 -1.39
CA LEU A 31 4.20 22.06 -0.56
C LEU A 31 4.21 22.45 0.92
N SER A 32 5.24 23.16 1.37
CA SER A 32 5.44 23.51 2.78
C SER A 32 5.21 25.00 3.06
N ASN A 33 4.75 25.30 4.28
CA ASN A 33 4.82 26.64 4.82
C ASN A 33 6.19 26.81 5.49
N SER A 34 7.14 27.46 4.80
CA SER A 34 8.50 27.69 5.33
C SER A 34 8.51 28.56 6.60
N SER A 35 7.43 29.28 6.88
CA SER A 35 7.22 30.09 8.09
C SER A 35 6.43 29.34 9.17
N ALA A 36 6.15 28.04 9.00
CA ALA A 36 5.44 27.26 10.00
C ALA A 36 6.20 27.26 11.33
N PRO A 37 5.52 27.55 12.47
CA PRO A 37 6.14 27.49 13.78
C PRO A 37 6.70 26.10 14.07
N GLN A 38 7.88 26.06 14.65
CA GLN A 38 8.49 24.81 15.12
C GLN A 38 8.17 24.63 16.61
N GLY A 39 7.83 23.41 17.02
CA GLY A 39 7.61 23.07 18.43
C GLY A 39 6.22 22.46 18.70
N GLY A 40 5.93 22.29 19.99
CA GLY A 40 4.69 21.68 20.44
C GLY A 40 4.65 20.16 20.33
N GLU A 41 3.55 19.58 20.75
CA GLU A 41 3.30 18.12 20.72
C GLU A 41 2.11 17.80 19.81
N PHE A 42 2.32 16.88 18.89
CA PHE A 42 1.28 16.28 18.05
C PHE A 42 0.89 14.92 18.62
N ARG A 43 -0.37 14.72 18.93
CA ARG A 43 -0.88 13.52 19.57
C ARG A 43 -1.80 12.78 18.61
N VAL A 44 -1.44 11.54 18.30
CA VAL A 44 -2.17 10.71 17.33
C VAL A 44 -2.57 9.38 17.96
N ASN A 45 -3.57 8.74 17.37
CA ASN A 45 -3.92 7.37 17.70
C ASN A 45 -3.22 6.41 16.74
N LEU A 46 -2.42 5.49 17.27
CA LEU A 46 -1.81 4.40 16.51
C LEU A 46 -2.71 3.16 16.44
N ASN A 47 -3.88 3.19 17.06
CA ASN A 47 -4.84 2.10 17.21
C ASN A 47 -4.32 0.91 18.04
N LEU A 48 -3.23 0.27 17.62
CA LEU A 48 -2.64 -0.88 18.31
C LEU A 48 -1.17 -0.63 18.66
N GLU A 49 -0.74 -1.24 19.78
CA GLU A 49 0.68 -1.30 20.11
C GLU A 49 1.43 -2.12 19.05
N PRO A 50 2.54 -1.62 18.49
CA PRO A 50 3.40 -2.39 17.60
C PRO A 50 3.90 -3.66 18.28
N GLU A 51 3.90 -4.79 17.57
CA GLU A 51 4.47 -6.03 18.07
C GLU A 51 5.96 -5.88 18.34
N SER A 52 6.67 -5.21 17.45
CA SER A 52 8.09 -4.92 17.54
C SER A 52 8.43 -3.66 16.77
N LEU A 53 9.30 -2.79 17.30
CA LEU A 53 9.85 -1.66 16.57
C LEU A 53 11.09 -2.03 15.73
N ASN A 54 11.52 -3.28 15.77
CA ASN A 54 12.70 -3.75 15.05
C ASN A 54 12.45 -3.76 13.54
N PRO A 55 13.19 -2.99 12.74
CA PRO A 55 12.96 -2.89 11.29
C PRO A 55 13.28 -4.19 10.53
N ILE A 56 14.00 -5.11 11.15
CA ILE A 56 14.35 -6.40 10.54
C ILE A 56 13.24 -7.44 10.76
N THR A 57 12.61 -7.43 11.94
CA THR A 57 11.67 -8.50 12.34
C THR A 57 10.20 -8.10 12.33
N SER A 58 9.89 -6.80 12.32
CA SER A 58 8.50 -6.31 12.29
C SER A 58 7.84 -6.53 10.94
N THR A 59 6.57 -6.90 10.94
CA THR A 59 5.78 -7.13 9.72
C THR A 59 4.47 -6.35 9.70
N ASP A 60 4.12 -5.71 10.81
CA ASP A 60 2.85 -5.01 10.98
C ASP A 60 2.92 -3.53 10.54
N THR A 61 1.77 -2.94 10.25
CA THR A 61 1.65 -1.56 9.79
C THR A 61 2.00 -0.55 10.88
N TYR A 62 1.64 -0.83 12.13
CA TYR A 62 1.87 0.09 13.25
C TYR A 62 3.35 0.27 13.57
N SER A 63 4.13 -0.80 13.43
CA SER A 63 5.61 -0.73 13.48
C SER A 63 6.16 0.18 12.40
N ARG A 64 5.68 0.04 11.16
CA ARG A 64 6.12 0.88 10.02
C ARG A 64 5.73 2.35 10.19
N ASP A 65 4.57 2.62 10.78
CA ASP A 65 4.14 4.00 11.06
C ASP A 65 5.12 4.70 12.01
N VAL A 66 5.56 4.01 13.07
CA VAL A 66 6.59 4.54 13.98
C VAL A 66 7.95 4.66 13.29
N GLN A 67 8.36 3.62 12.56
CA GLN A 67 9.65 3.58 11.85
C GLN A 67 9.78 4.68 10.81
N SER A 68 8.70 5.09 10.15
CA SER A 68 8.69 6.14 9.12
C SER A 68 9.15 7.52 9.59
N TYR A 69 9.12 7.77 10.90
CA TYR A 69 9.66 8.99 11.51
C TYR A 69 11.13 8.89 11.92
N ILE A 70 11.67 7.67 11.95
CA ILE A 70 12.98 7.40 12.57
C ILE A 70 14.00 6.88 11.56
N ILE A 71 13.55 6.14 10.54
CA ILE A 71 14.39 5.49 9.54
C ILE A 71 14.21 6.18 8.20
N ASP A 72 15.30 6.63 7.61
CA ASP A 72 15.32 7.16 6.26
C ASP A 72 15.57 6.05 5.23
N SER A 73 15.17 6.34 3.99
CA SER A 73 15.53 5.61 2.78
C SER A 73 16.52 6.41 1.93
N LEU A 74 17.00 5.80 0.84
CA LEU A 74 17.90 6.52 -0.08
C LEU A 74 17.21 7.73 -0.71
N LEU A 75 15.94 7.58 -1.12
CA LEU A 75 15.13 8.66 -1.69
C LEU A 75 13.75 8.70 -1.01
N ASP A 76 13.08 9.85 -1.07
CA ASP A 76 11.69 10.06 -0.62
C ASP A 76 10.77 10.36 -1.82
N ARG A 77 9.47 10.33 -1.61
CA ARG A 77 8.45 10.63 -2.63
C ARG A 77 7.86 12.02 -2.44
N ASN A 78 7.80 12.80 -3.51
CA ASN A 78 7.04 14.04 -3.52
C ASN A 78 5.54 13.73 -3.35
N PRO A 79 4.86 14.30 -2.34
CA PRO A 79 3.47 13.95 -2.04
C PRO A 79 2.45 14.45 -3.09
N ASP A 80 2.84 15.38 -3.98
CA ASP A 80 1.96 15.89 -5.05
C ASP A 80 2.30 15.36 -6.44
N THR A 81 3.59 15.13 -6.76
CA THR A 81 4.00 14.64 -8.09
C THR A 81 4.29 13.15 -8.13
N TYR A 82 4.56 12.56 -6.95
CA TYR A 82 5.05 11.20 -6.76
C TYR A 82 6.44 10.94 -7.35
N GLU A 83 7.15 11.98 -7.76
CA GLU A 83 8.53 11.89 -8.21
C GLU A 83 9.48 11.61 -7.04
N TRP A 84 10.60 10.97 -7.36
CA TRP A 84 11.63 10.71 -6.36
C TRP A 84 12.40 11.99 -6.03
N MET A 85 12.59 12.23 -4.76
CA MET A 85 13.36 13.32 -4.20
C MET A 85 14.59 12.80 -3.47
N PRO A 86 15.73 13.49 -3.53
CA PRO A 86 16.90 13.18 -2.72
C PRO A 86 16.56 13.14 -1.22
N ALA A 87 17.01 12.07 -0.53
CA ALA A 87 16.98 11.93 0.91
C ALA A 87 18.38 11.58 1.42
N LEU A 88 18.66 10.40 1.97
CA LEU A 88 20.03 10.01 2.32
C LEU A 88 20.96 9.98 1.10
N ALA A 89 20.47 9.63 -0.07
CA ALA A 89 21.19 9.83 -1.32
C ALA A 89 20.92 11.26 -1.85
N GLU A 90 21.99 12.04 -2.03
CA GLU A 90 21.90 13.39 -2.62
C GLU A 90 21.83 13.36 -4.15
N LYS A 91 22.31 12.28 -4.79
CA LYS A 91 22.28 12.06 -6.23
C LYS A 91 21.93 10.61 -6.56
N PHE A 92 21.27 10.43 -7.69
CA PHE A 92 20.97 9.09 -8.21
C PHE A 92 20.95 9.11 -9.73
N GLU A 93 21.31 7.98 -10.33
CA GLU A 93 21.37 7.79 -11.78
C GLU A 93 20.84 6.41 -12.15
N THR A 94 20.20 6.32 -13.31
CA THR A 94 19.76 5.06 -13.91
C THR A 94 20.48 4.86 -15.23
N SER A 95 21.05 3.68 -15.46
CA SER A 95 21.66 3.32 -16.73
C SER A 95 20.64 3.32 -17.88
N LYS A 96 21.12 3.54 -19.13
CA LYS A 96 20.26 3.58 -20.32
C LYS A 96 19.43 2.31 -20.54
N ASP A 97 19.97 1.16 -20.13
CA ASP A 97 19.29 -0.14 -20.23
C ASP A 97 18.34 -0.40 -19.07
N GLY A 98 18.27 0.48 -18.05
CA GLY A 98 17.41 0.37 -16.89
C GLY A 98 17.77 -0.77 -15.93
N LYS A 99 19.03 -1.28 -15.99
CA LYS A 99 19.50 -2.40 -15.18
C LYS A 99 20.46 -2.02 -14.06
N GLN A 100 20.96 -0.79 -14.05
CA GLN A 100 21.85 -0.30 -12.99
C GLN A 100 21.33 0.99 -12.41
N PHE A 101 21.35 1.08 -11.09
CA PHE A 101 20.96 2.24 -10.31
C PHE A 101 22.11 2.63 -9.39
N THR A 102 22.61 3.84 -9.55
CA THR A 102 23.73 4.36 -8.78
C THR A 102 23.26 5.46 -7.86
N PHE A 103 23.62 5.39 -6.58
CA PHE A 103 23.25 6.37 -5.56
C PHE A 103 24.51 6.91 -4.89
N THR A 104 24.58 8.24 -4.76
CA THR A 104 25.65 8.92 -4.01
C THR A 104 25.09 9.37 -2.68
N LEU A 105 25.64 8.82 -1.59
CA LEU A 105 25.23 9.11 -0.21
C LEU A 105 25.61 10.55 0.17
N ARG A 106 24.72 11.20 0.89
CA ARG A 106 24.92 12.54 1.44
C ARG A 106 26.03 12.53 2.49
N LYS A 107 26.96 13.47 2.39
CA LYS A 107 28.01 13.65 3.39
C LYS A 107 27.46 14.27 4.67
N GLY A 108 27.97 13.83 5.80
CA GLY A 108 27.63 14.39 7.12
C GLY A 108 26.31 13.87 7.71
N ALA A 109 25.61 12.95 7.05
CA ALA A 109 24.46 12.27 7.66
C ALA A 109 24.90 11.44 8.87
N GLN A 110 24.12 11.51 9.96
CA GLN A 110 24.42 10.82 11.21
C GLN A 110 23.21 10.02 11.70
N TRP A 111 23.49 8.93 12.36
CA TRP A 111 22.52 8.18 13.14
C TRP A 111 22.11 8.93 14.40
N THR A 112 20.97 8.59 14.99
CA THR A 112 20.48 9.21 16.24
C THR A 112 21.38 8.95 17.46
N ASP A 113 22.37 8.06 17.34
CA ASP A 113 23.43 7.82 18.33
C ASP A 113 24.73 8.63 18.06
N GLY A 114 24.73 9.49 17.04
CA GLY A 114 25.83 10.38 16.69
C GLY A 114 26.90 9.78 15.77
N LYS A 115 26.81 8.49 15.41
CA LYS A 115 27.75 7.88 14.45
C LYS A 115 27.39 8.27 13.02
N PRO A 116 28.38 8.36 12.10
CA PRO A 116 28.13 8.68 10.70
C PRO A 116 27.35 7.55 10.00
N VAL A 117 26.44 7.93 9.11
CA VAL A 117 25.85 7.02 8.13
C VAL A 117 26.86 6.79 7.03
N THR A 118 27.14 5.53 6.72
CA THR A 118 28.18 5.13 5.76
C THR A 118 27.61 4.35 4.59
N ILE A 119 28.40 4.21 3.53
CA ILE A 119 28.01 3.41 2.37
C ILE A 119 27.93 1.91 2.72
N GLU A 120 28.68 1.46 3.71
CA GLU A 120 28.65 0.12 4.28
C GLU A 120 27.31 -0.18 4.97
N ASP A 121 26.66 0.85 5.56
CA ASP A 121 25.32 0.71 6.13
C ASP A 121 24.28 0.49 5.03
N VAL A 122 24.42 1.18 3.89
CA VAL A 122 23.55 0.99 2.72
C VAL A 122 23.69 -0.43 2.18
N LYS A 123 24.93 -0.87 1.98
CA LYS A 123 25.19 -2.24 1.53
C LYS A 123 24.67 -3.28 2.51
N PHE A 124 24.92 -3.10 3.81
CA PHE A 124 24.41 -3.97 4.87
C PHE A 124 22.88 -4.06 4.83
N SER A 125 22.17 -2.94 4.66
CA SER A 125 20.70 -2.91 4.61
C SER A 125 20.13 -3.74 3.47
N PHE A 126 20.84 -3.83 2.36
CA PHE A 126 20.48 -4.72 1.26
C PHE A 126 20.87 -6.17 1.56
N ASP A 127 22.10 -6.43 2.01
CA ASP A 127 22.64 -7.78 2.23
C ASP A 127 21.82 -8.55 3.28
N VAL A 128 21.34 -7.86 4.35
CA VAL A 128 20.54 -8.46 5.42
C VAL A 128 19.26 -9.13 4.93
N ILE A 129 18.70 -8.67 3.81
CA ILE A 129 17.47 -9.23 3.22
C ILE A 129 17.71 -10.67 2.74
N PHE A 130 18.90 -10.96 2.26
CA PHE A 130 19.27 -12.27 1.71
C PHE A 130 20.01 -13.18 2.69
N ASP A 131 20.51 -12.61 3.79
CA ASP A 131 21.20 -13.38 4.81
C ASP A 131 20.18 -14.23 5.60
N PRO A 132 20.30 -15.58 5.55
CA PRO A 132 19.36 -16.47 6.23
C PRO A 132 19.35 -16.32 7.75
N THR A 133 20.42 -15.79 8.34
CA THR A 133 20.53 -15.62 9.80
C THR A 133 19.58 -14.54 10.35
N TYR A 134 19.17 -13.57 9.52
CA TYR A 134 18.23 -12.51 9.90
C TYR A 134 16.76 -12.89 9.75
N ASN A 135 16.46 -13.90 8.95
CA ASN A 135 15.09 -14.41 8.72
C ASN A 135 14.08 -13.35 8.24
N VAL A 136 14.50 -12.53 7.28
CA VAL A 136 13.65 -11.50 6.63
C VAL A 136 13.00 -12.02 5.33
N ALA A 137 12.51 -13.22 5.36
CA ALA A 137 11.98 -13.91 4.18
C ALA A 137 10.81 -13.16 3.51
N ASN A 138 10.05 -12.36 4.26
CA ASN A 138 8.94 -11.55 3.77
C ASN A 138 9.38 -10.42 2.82
N LEU A 139 10.61 -9.93 2.90
CA LEU A 139 11.13 -8.87 2.03
C LEU A 139 11.77 -9.43 0.74
N ARG A 140 12.28 -10.65 0.77
CA ARG A 140 13.02 -11.25 -0.36
C ARG A 140 12.30 -11.17 -1.71
N PRO A 141 10.99 -11.46 -1.82
CA PRO A 141 10.30 -11.44 -3.11
C PRO A 141 10.36 -10.07 -3.81
N TYR A 142 10.45 -8.99 -3.05
CA TYR A 142 10.55 -7.64 -3.63
C TYR A 142 11.94 -7.33 -4.17
N TYR A 143 12.98 -7.93 -3.59
CA TYR A 143 14.39 -7.67 -3.93
C TYR A 143 15.02 -8.77 -4.78
N GLU A 144 14.35 -9.89 -5.06
CA GLU A 144 14.92 -11.05 -5.75
C GLU A 144 15.46 -10.77 -7.15
N ASN A 145 14.95 -9.70 -7.80
CA ASN A 145 15.43 -9.25 -9.10
C ASN A 145 16.68 -8.37 -9.01
N ILE A 146 17.05 -7.90 -7.83
CA ILE A 146 18.31 -7.18 -7.60
C ILE A 146 19.40 -8.24 -7.46
N GLU A 147 20.35 -8.22 -8.39
CA GLU A 147 21.42 -9.23 -8.47
C GLU A 147 22.49 -8.97 -7.43
N LYS A 148 22.91 -7.70 -7.32
CA LYS A 148 23.98 -7.29 -6.40
C LYS A 148 23.94 -5.81 -6.07
N ALA A 149 24.56 -5.47 -4.94
CA ALA A 149 24.90 -4.12 -4.52
C ALA A 149 26.42 -4.01 -4.39
N GLU A 150 27.05 -3.06 -5.09
CA GLU A 150 28.49 -2.86 -5.13
C GLU A 150 28.85 -1.46 -4.67
N ILE A 151 29.75 -1.35 -3.71
CA ILE A 151 30.37 -0.09 -3.33
C ILE A 151 31.32 0.34 -4.44
N VAL A 152 31.05 1.46 -5.08
CA VAL A 152 31.86 2.00 -6.18
C VAL A 152 33.00 2.88 -5.64
N ASP A 153 32.68 3.68 -4.64
CA ASP A 153 33.60 4.53 -3.90
C ASP A 153 33.06 4.77 -2.47
N PRO A 154 33.79 5.49 -1.58
CA PRO A 154 33.36 5.67 -0.18
C PRO A 154 31.98 6.30 0.05
N ASN A 155 31.36 6.88 -0.97
CA ASN A 155 30.05 7.51 -0.87
C ASN A 155 29.05 6.99 -1.94
N THR A 156 29.45 6.08 -2.81
CA THR A 156 28.63 5.69 -3.97
C THR A 156 28.42 4.17 -4.00
N ILE A 157 27.16 3.76 -4.13
CA ILE A 157 26.75 2.38 -4.30
C ILE A 157 26.00 2.21 -5.62
N ARG A 158 26.20 1.05 -6.25
CA ARG A 158 25.51 0.65 -7.47
C ARG A 158 24.74 -0.65 -7.25
N PHE A 159 23.46 -0.64 -7.58
CA PHE A 159 22.64 -1.84 -7.64
C PHE A 159 22.51 -2.30 -9.09
N THR A 160 22.72 -3.59 -9.33
CA THR A 160 22.56 -4.23 -10.64
C THR A 160 21.39 -5.20 -10.57
N THR A 161 20.57 -5.26 -11.61
CA THR A 161 19.38 -6.11 -11.67
C THR A 161 19.55 -7.23 -12.68
N LYS A 162 18.94 -8.39 -12.41
CA LYS A 162 18.94 -9.57 -13.31
C LYS A 162 18.20 -9.28 -14.60
N SER A 163 17.07 -8.58 -14.50
CA SER A 163 16.22 -8.26 -15.64
C SER A 163 15.59 -6.88 -15.50
N LYS A 164 15.08 -6.35 -16.60
CA LYS A 164 14.24 -5.15 -16.56
C LYS A 164 12.95 -5.46 -15.80
N TYR A 165 12.59 -4.55 -14.91
CA TYR A 165 11.33 -4.57 -14.21
C TYR A 165 11.04 -3.14 -13.70
N PHE A 166 9.83 -2.65 -13.95
CA PHE A 166 9.50 -1.23 -13.72
C PHE A 166 9.68 -0.79 -12.27
N ASP A 167 9.54 -1.72 -11.31
CA ASP A 167 9.62 -1.40 -9.89
C ASP A 167 11.02 -1.57 -9.27
N ASN A 168 12.01 -2.08 -10.03
CA ASN A 168 13.38 -2.28 -9.53
C ASN A 168 13.96 -1.01 -8.90
N PHE A 169 13.79 0.14 -9.56
CA PHE A 169 14.28 1.40 -9.05
C PHE A 169 13.58 1.77 -7.73
N ALA A 170 12.26 1.63 -7.67
CA ALA A 170 11.49 1.99 -6.49
C ALA A 170 11.87 1.14 -5.27
N VAL A 171 12.13 -0.15 -5.50
CA VAL A 171 12.55 -1.09 -4.46
C VAL A 171 13.88 -0.65 -3.82
N VAL A 172 14.89 -0.31 -4.61
CA VAL A 172 16.19 0.12 -4.06
C VAL A 172 16.17 1.56 -3.56
N ALA A 173 15.43 2.45 -4.21
CA ALA A 173 15.29 3.84 -3.79
C ALA A 173 14.59 3.96 -2.41
N GLY A 174 13.60 3.10 -2.17
CA GLY A 174 12.84 3.01 -0.92
C GLY A 174 13.46 2.08 0.13
N LEU A 175 14.67 1.55 -0.08
CA LEU A 175 15.34 0.69 0.89
C LEU A 175 15.55 1.45 2.20
N SER A 176 14.99 0.93 3.29
CA SER A 176 15.23 1.45 4.64
C SER A 176 16.69 1.22 5.04
N ILE A 177 17.41 2.28 5.35
CA ILE A 177 18.83 2.18 5.68
C ILE A 177 19.00 1.95 7.18
N LEU A 178 19.77 0.93 7.53
CA LEU A 178 19.95 0.41 8.88
C LEU A 178 21.41 0.56 9.35
N PRO A 179 21.65 0.97 10.61
CA PRO A 179 23.00 1.06 11.15
C PRO A 179 23.62 -0.33 11.35
N LYS A 180 24.65 -0.63 10.58
CA LYS A 180 25.38 -1.91 10.65
C LYS A 180 25.96 -2.17 12.04
N HIS A 181 26.42 -1.12 12.73
CA HIS A 181 27.00 -1.25 14.07
C HIS A 181 25.97 -1.63 15.14
N ILE A 182 24.68 -1.46 14.88
CA ILE A 182 23.57 -1.87 15.77
C ILE A 182 23.02 -3.24 15.36
N TYR A 183 22.75 -3.43 14.07
CA TYR A 183 22.04 -4.61 13.56
C TYR A 183 22.97 -5.65 12.92
N GLY A 184 24.29 -5.37 12.81
CA GLY A 184 25.24 -6.26 12.14
C GLY A 184 25.51 -7.59 12.84
N ASN A 185 25.17 -7.72 14.13
CA ASN A 185 25.10 -9.00 14.80
C ASN A 185 23.66 -9.55 14.73
N PRO A 186 23.38 -10.66 14.01
CA PRO A 186 22.03 -11.14 13.80
C PRO A 186 21.33 -11.60 15.09
N VAL A 187 22.09 -12.07 16.08
CA VAL A 187 21.51 -12.54 17.36
C VAL A 187 21.07 -11.35 18.22
N GLU A 188 21.94 -10.35 18.36
CA GLU A 188 21.64 -9.17 19.19
C GLU A 188 20.72 -8.18 18.47
N GLY A 189 20.94 -7.93 17.18
CA GLY A 189 20.12 -7.03 16.38
C GLY A 189 18.65 -7.45 16.35
N ARG A 190 18.33 -8.72 16.32
CA ARG A 190 16.95 -9.23 16.35
C ARG A 190 16.24 -9.07 17.69
N LYS A 191 16.96 -8.82 18.78
CA LYS A 191 16.37 -8.64 20.13
C LYS A 191 15.91 -7.19 20.38
N LEU A 192 16.23 -6.25 19.51
CA LEU A 192 15.95 -4.83 19.69
C LEU A 192 14.50 -4.47 19.35
N ASN A 193 13.56 -4.97 20.15
CA ASN A 193 12.12 -4.85 19.87
C ASN A 193 11.48 -3.52 20.31
N LYS A 194 12.16 -2.73 21.16
CA LYS A 194 11.64 -1.48 21.72
C LYS A 194 12.57 -0.28 21.50
N THR A 195 13.77 -0.54 21.01
CA THR A 195 14.80 0.47 20.75
C THR A 195 15.10 0.47 19.27
N ILE A 196 15.11 1.63 18.67
CA ILE A 196 15.41 1.83 17.26
C ILE A 196 16.39 2.97 17.12
N VAL A 197 17.48 2.73 16.39
CA VAL A 197 18.43 3.74 15.95
C VAL A 197 18.22 3.93 14.46
N GLY A 198 17.94 5.16 14.06
CA GLY A 198 17.74 5.55 12.67
C GLY A 198 18.43 6.86 12.36
N SER A 199 18.31 7.35 11.15
CA SER A 199 18.89 8.60 10.66
C SER A 199 17.84 9.71 10.46
N GLY A 200 16.58 9.42 10.81
CA GLY A 200 15.42 10.26 10.50
C GLY A 200 15.23 11.47 11.43
N PRO A 201 14.16 12.25 11.14
CA PRO A 201 13.87 13.53 11.84
C PRO A 201 13.46 13.37 13.29
N TYR A 202 13.09 12.16 13.74
CA TYR A 202 12.72 11.88 15.12
C TYR A 202 13.47 10.68 15.69
N LYS A 203 13.48 10.59 17.03
CA LYS A 203 13.96 9.44 17.80
C LYS A 203 13.01 9.14 18.95
N ILE A 204 13.05 7.91 19.46
CA ILE A 204 12.22 7.54 20.63
C ILE A 204 12.70 8.28 21.86
N GLU A 205 11.81 9.02 22.51
CA GLU A 205 12.01 9.61 23.84
C GLU A 205 11.53 8.64 24.92
N LYS A 206 10.36 8.02 24.70
CA LYS A 206 9.73 7.13 25.70
C LYS A 206 8.86 6.07 25.04
N TYR A 207 8.86 4.88 25.60
CA TYR A 207 7.94 3.81 25.24
C TYR A 207 7.23 3.30 26.49
N ASP A 208 5.97 3.67 26.67
CA ASP A 208 5.09 3.20 27.74
C ASP A 208 4.26 2.02 27.23
N LYS A 209 4.63 0.80 27.60
CA LYS A 209 4.00 -0.44 27.15
C LYS A 209 2.48 -0.42 27.39
N GLY A 210 1.70 -0.77 26.37
CA GLY A 210 0.23 -0.78 26.42
C GLY A 210 -0.43 0.61 26.41
N GLN A 211 0.33 1.71 26.35
CA GLN A 211 -0.20 3.06 26.45
C GLN A 211 0.20 3.96 25.29
N SER A 212 1.50 4.19 25.07
CA SER A 212 1.97 5.13 24.05
C SER A 212 3.45 5.01 23.73
N ILE A 213 3.83 5.52 22.56
CA ILE A 213 5.20 5.84 22.18
C ILE A 213 5.31 7.36 22.02
N VAL A 214 6.38 7.95 22.56
CA VAL A 214 6.70 9.37 22.40
C VAL A 214 7.97 9.48 21.59
N LEU A 215 7.88 10.18 20.48
CA LEU A 215 9.02 10.57 19.65
C LEU A 215 9.39 12.01 19.95
N VAL A 216 10.68 12.32 19.97
CA VAL A 216 11.21 13.67 20.09
C VAL A 216 12.02 14.01 18.86
N LYS A 217 11.96 15.28 18.45
CA LYS A 217 12.67 15.79 17.27
C LYS A 217 14.18 15.55 17.41
N ASN A 218 14.80 15.02 16.37
CA ASN A 218 16.24 14.88 16.27
C ASN A 218 16.84 16.22 15.84
N LYS A 219 17.44 16.95 16.79
CA LYS A 219 18.02 18.28 16.53
C LYS A 219 19.25 18.22 15.63
N ASP A 220 19.93 17.08 15.61
CA ASP A 220 21.13 16.82 14.81
C ASP A 220 20.81 16.12 13.48
N TRP A 221 19.52 16.07 13.11
CA TRP A 221 19.11 15.44 11.86
C TRP A 221 19.75 16.15 10.65
N TRP A 222 20.31 15.37 9.76
CA TRP A 222 21.02 15.84 8.56
C TRP A 222 20.13 16.70 7.63
N GLY A 223 18.81 16.51 7.66
CA GLY A 223 17.85 17.29 6.87
C GLY A 223 17.59 18.70 7.41
N ASN A 224 17.98 19.00 8.66
CA ASN A 224 17.83 20.33 9.23
C ASN A 224 18.68 21.34 8.43
N GLY A 225 18.10 22.32 7.85
CA GLY A 225 18.79 23.31 7.02
C GLY A 225 18.76 23.04 5.53
N LEU A 226 18.25 21.90 5.07
CA LEU A 226 17.95 21.69 3.66
C LEU A 226 16.70 22.47 3.26
N GLU A 227 16.77 23.18 2.13
CA GLU A 227 15.64 23.98 1.63
C GLU A 227 14.39 23.12 1.37
N VAL A 228 14.59 21.89 0.89
CA VAL A 228 13.52 20.93 0.61
C VAL A 228 12.78 20.44 1.86
N GLU A 229 13.42 20.53 3.03
CA GLU A 229 12.86 20.09 4.33
C GLU A 229 12.27 21.25 5.16
N LYS A 230 12.44 22.50 4.72
CA LYS A 230 11.82 23.63 5.41
C LYS A 230 10.32 23.51 5.48
N GLY A 231 9.74 23.72 6.68
CA GLY A 231 8.30 23.61 6.92
C GLY A 231 7.76 22.19 6.98
N ARG A 232 8.65 21.19 7.09
CA ARG A 232 8.33 19.81 7.45
C ARG A 232 8.81 19.50 8.88
N TRP A 233 8.24 18.43 9.44
CA TRP A 233 8.67 17.91 10.75
C TRP A 233 8.63 19.00 11.84
N ASN A 234 7.51 19.77 11.89
CA ASN A 234 7.46 20.99 12.71
C ASN A 234 7.26 20.72 14.21
N PHE A 235 6.79 19.53 14.60
CA PHE A 235 6.51 19.19 15.98
C PHE A 235 7.79 18.88 16.75
N GLU A 236 7.89 19.37 18.01
CA GLU A 236 8.98 18.97 18.93
C GLU A 236 8.78 17.53 19.41
N ARG A 237 7.52 17.10 19.62
CA ARG A 237 7.15 15.75 20.04
C ARG A 237 5.98 15.21 19.24
N ILE A 238 6.00 13.91 19.04
CA ILE A 238 4.87 13.15 18.50
C ILE A 238 4.52 12.07 19.52
N ARG A 239 3.30 12.10 20.06
CA ARG A 239 2.79 11.08 20.97
C ARG A 239 1.80 10.19 20.27
N MET A 240 2.12 8.91 20.13
CA MET A 240 1.29 7.88 19.51
C MET A 240 0.63 7.04 20.60
N ARG A 241 -0.68 7.18 20.80
CA ARG A 241 -1.47 6.43 21.78
C ARG A 241 -2.04 5.15 21.16
N PHE A 242 -2.30 4.14 21.99
CA PHE A 242 -2.89 2.86 21.56
C PHE A 242 -4.36 2.79 21.96
N LEU A 243 -5.26 3.35 21.17
CA LEU A 243 -6.70 3.39 21.42
C LEU A 243 -7.41 2.49 20.41
N LYS A 244 -7.77 1.26 20.82
CA LYS A 244 -8.37 0.24 19.93
C LYS A 244 -9.81 0.56 19.55
N ASP A 245 -10.57 1.16 20.45
CA ASP A 245 -11.99 1.44 20.25
C ASP A 245 -12.17 2.82 19.60
N SER A 246 -12.86 2.85 18.50
CA SER A 246 -13.13 4.05 17.72
C SER A 246 -13.93 5.10 18.50
N ASN A 247 -14.87 4.70 19.37
CA ASN A 247 -15.62 5.67 20.19
C ASN A 247 -14.70 6.32 21.24
N ILE A 248 -13.78 5.53 21.82
CA ILE A 248 -12.76 6.06 22.72
C ILE A 248 -11.86 7.05 21.99
N SER A 249 -11.47 6.76 20.75
CA SER A 249 -10.64 7.66 19.93
C SER A 249 -11.36 8.99 19.64
N ILE A 250 -12.63 8.95 19.28
CA ILE A 250 -13.44 10.15 19.04
C ILE A 250 -13.60 10.98 20.33
N GLU A 251 -13.87 10.33 21.47
CA GLU A 251 -13.96 11.04 22.76
C GLU A 251 -12.60 11.62 23.19
N ALA A 252 -11.49 10.90 22.95
CA ALA A 252 -10.15 11.41 23.19
C ALA A 252 -9.82 12.63 22.33
N LEU A 253 -10.28 12.66 21.07
CA LEU A 253 -10.13 13.81 20.19
C LEU A 253 -10.94 15.02 20.70
N LYS A 254 -12.19 14.83 21.12
CA LYS A 254 -13.04 15.90 21.69
C LYS A 254 -12.44 16.49 22.97
N LYS A 255 -11.87 15.65 23.84
CA LYS A 255 -11.17 16.06 25.07
C LYS A 255 -9.81 16.71 24.80
N GLY A 256 -9.29 16.57 23.58
CA GLY A 256 -7.98 17.04 23.19
C GLY A 256 -6.85 16.14 23.74
N ASP A 257 -7.11 14.88 23.98
CA ASP A 257 -6.11 13.86 24.35
C ASP A 257 -5.36 13.32 23.13
N ILE A 258 -5.96 13.44 21.93
CA ILE A 258 -5.34 13.28 20.62
C ILE A 258 -5.69 14.47 19.73
N ASP A 259 -4.90 14.74 18.71
CA ASP A 259 -5.05 15.89 17.82
C ASP A 259 -5.48 15.49 16.40
N TYR A 260 -5.50 14.19 16.09
CA TYR A 260 -5.88 13.66 14.79
C TYR A 260 -6.50 12.27 14.91
N HIS A 261 -7.49 11.99 14.05
CA HIS A 261 -8.13 10.68 13.92
C HIS A 261 -8.73 10.52 12.51
N ASP A 262 -8.36 9.44 11.82
CA ASP A 262 -9.00 9.03 10.57
C ASP A 262 -10.44 8.59 10.84
N LEU A 263 -11.36 9.04 9.98
CA LEU A 263 -12.79 8.75 10.13
C LEU A 263 -13.25 7.74 9.06
N THR A 264 -13.88 6.68 9.51
CA THR A 264 -14.66 5.82 8.63
C THR A 264 -15.90 6.56 8.10
N PRO A 265 -16.52 6.11 6.99
CA PRO A 265 -17.78 6.70 6.51
C PRO A 265 -18.87 6.76 7.57
N GLU A 266 -19.00 5.73 8.40
CA GLU A 266 -19.99 5.69 9.49
C GLU A 266 -19.69 6.72 10.58
N GLU A 267 -18.45 6.82 11.01
CA GLU A 267 -18.03 7.82 12.00
C GLU A 267 -18.25 9.23 11.47
N PHE A 268 -17.81 9.49 10.24
CA PHE A 268 -18.01 10.79 9.59
C PHE A 268 -19.48 11.18 9.51
N ALA A 269 -20.37 10.24 9.21
CA ALA A 269 -21.80 10.51 9.05
C ALA A 269 -22.57 10.56 10.38
N LYS A 270 -22.16 9.78 11.40
CA LYS A 270 -22.97 9.55 12.60
C LYS A 270 -22.35 10.03 13.90
N LYS A 271 -21.01 10.12 13.98
CA LYS A 271 -20.32 10.38 15.26
C LYS A 271 -19.63 11.76 15.32
N THR A 272 -19.76 12.57 14.27
CA THR A 272 -19.14 13.90 14.19
C THR A 272 -20.15 15.02 14.47
N SER A 273 -20.88 14.91 15.57
CA SER A 273 -21.84 15.91 16.06
C SER A 273 -21.58 16.21 17.54
N GLY A 274 -22.01 17.38 18.00
CA GLY A 274 -21.83 17.85 19.38
C GLY A 274 -21.18 19.24 19.44
N PRO A 275 -21.05 19.82 20.64
CA PRO A 275 -20.61 21.20 20.82
C PRO A 275 -19.14 21.47 20.48
N GLU A 276 -18.31 20.42 20.43
CA GLU A 276 -16.88 20.50 20.11
C GLU A 276 -16.65 20.67 18.61
N TRP A 277 -17.54 20.09 17.78
CA TRP A 277 -17.40 20.06 16.33
C TRP A 277 -17.61 21.45 15.71
N GLY A 278 -16.65 21.87 14.90
CA GLY A 278 -16.59 23.21 14.33
C GLY A 278 -16.05 24.28 15.29
N LYS A 279 -15.66 23.92 16.53
CA LYS A 279 -15.07 24.83 17.52
C LYS A 279 -13.66 24.40 17.95
N THR A 280 -13.54 23.25 18.61
CA THR A 280 -12.26 22.69 19.07
C THR A 280 -11.78 21.51 18.23
N VAL A 281 -12.72 20.88 17.52
CA VAL A 281 -12.48 19.77 16.59
C VAL A 281 -13.07 20.12 15.23
N MET A 282 -12.24 20.01 14.20
CA MET A 282 -12.64 20.18 12.80
C MET A 282 -12.76 18.82 12.13
N LYS A 283 -13.80 18.62 11.33
CA LYS A 283 -13.89 17.46 10.44
C LYS A 283 -13.57 17.85 9.01
N VAL A 284 -12.80 17.03 8.35
CA VAL A 284 -12.33 17.26 6.98
C VAL A 284 -12.83 16.14 6.08
N GLN A 285 -13.37 16.53 4.93
CA GLN A 285 -13.70 15.65 3.82
C GLN A 285 -13.04 16.22 2.58
N THR A 286 -12.09 15.50 2.03
CA THR A 286 -11.32 15.92 0.86
C THR A 286 -11.09 14.74 -0.09
N GLN A 287 -10.45 14.98 -1.23
CA GLN A 287 -10.14 13.94 -2.21
C GLN A 287 -8.66 13.97 -2.55
N ASN A 288 -8.09 12.80 -2.71
CA ASN A 288 -6.78 12.61 -3.31
C ASN A 288 -6.77 11.33 -4.15
N ILE A 289 -5.66 11.07 -4.82
CA ILE A 289 -5.45 9.88 -5.64
C ILE A 289 -4.43 8.91 -5.01
N ALA A 290 -4.22 9.04 -3.69
CA ALA A 290 -3.48 8.03 -2.94
C ALA A 290 -4.11 6.64 -3.13
N PRO A 291 -3.33 5.58 -3.11
CA PRO A 291 -3.86 4.23 -3.21
C PRO A 291 -4.96 3.96 -2.19
N LYS A 292 -6.06 3.38 -2.64
CA LYS A 292 -7.24 3.07 -1.82
C LYS A 292 -7.42 1.57 -1.71
N ASN A 293 -7.87 1.15 -0.54
CA ASN A 293 -8.28 -0.23 -0.32
C ASN A 293 -9.51 -0.59 -1.16
N TYR A 294 -9.68 -1.87 -1.46
CA TYR A 294 -10.94 -2.39 -1.99
C TYR A 294 -11.31 -3.70 -1.31
N GLY A 295 -12.57 -3.79 -0.89
CA GLY A 295 -13.15 -5.03 -0.42
C GLY A 295 -13.65 -5.88 -1.58
N TYR A 296 -13.77 -7.19 -1.36
CA TYR A 296 -14.26 -8.10 -2.36
C TYR A 296 -14.88 -9.37 -1.76
N ILE A 297 -15.76 -10.00 -2.53
CA ILE A 297 -16.08 -11.43 -2.37
C ILE A 297 -15.30 -12.18 -3.45
N GLY A 298 -14.42 -13.08 -3.04
CA GLY A 298 -13.62 -13.93 -3.93
C GLY A 298 -14.20 -15.33 -4.02
N TRP A 299 -14.36 -15.85 -5.24
CA TRP A 299 -14.90 -17.19 -5.52
C TRP A 299 -13.76 -18.20 -5.65
N ASN A 300 -13.88 -19.38 -5.06
CA ASN A 300 -12.93 -20.46 -5.32
C ASN A 300 -13.18 -21.07 -6.71
N LEU A 301 -12.40 -20.65 -7.70
CA LEU A 301 -12.57 -21.06 -9.09
C LEU A 301 -12.21 -22.54 -9.35
N LYS A 302 -11.69 -23.25 -8.35
CA LYS A 302 -11.54 -24.72 -8.39
C LYS A 302 -12.85 -25.45 -8.16
N LYS A 303 -13.85 -24.80 -7.56
CA LYS A 303 -15.19 -25.37 -7.33
C LYS A 303 -16.03 -25.26 -8.59
N ASP A 304 -16.65 -26.37 -9.01
CA ASP A 304 -17.39 -26.44 -10.28
C ASP A 304 -18.51 -25.39 -10.39
N MET A 305 -19.18 -25.06 -9.28
CA MET A 305 -20.23 -24.04 -9.30
C MET A 305 -19.73 -22.63 -9.65
N PHE A 306 -18.45 -22.32 -9.40
CA PHE A 306 -17.88 -20.99 -9.68
C PHE A 306 -16.99 -20.95 -10.93
N LYS A 307 -16.82 -22.05 -11.66
CA LYS A 307 -16.05 -22.06 -12.91
C LYS A 307 -16.69 -21.20 -14.01
N SER A 308 -18.02 -21.23 -14.11
CA SER A 308 -18.72 -20.42 -15.11
C SER A 308 -18.63 -18.92 -14.78
N ARG A 309 -18.19 -18.13 -15.77
CA ARG A 309 -18.21 -16.67 -15.71
C ARG A 309 -19.64 -16.13 -15.51
N ASN A 310 -20.64 -16.77 -16.13
CA ASN A 310 -22.04 -16.36 -16.02
C ASN A 310 -22.57 -16.52 -14.60
N VAL A 311 -22.19 -17.62 -13.91
CA VAL A 311 -22.55 -17.82 -12.49
C VAL A 311 -21.94 -16.72 -11.63
N ARG A 312 -20.66 -16.41 -11.81
CA ARG A 312 -19.99 -15.33 -11.05
C ARG A 312 -20.61 -13.96 -11.31
N LEU A 313 -20.96 -13.66 -12.58
CA LEU A 313 -21.68 -12.43 -12.93
C LEU A 313 -23.08 -12.40 -12.30
N ALA A 314 -23.80 -13.51 -12.31
CA ALA A 314 -25.13 -13.60 -11.68
C ALA A 314 -25.04 -13.30 -10.17
N LEU A 315 -24.12 -13.95 -9.46
CA LEU A 315 -23.86 -13.70 -8.05
C LEU A 315 -23.48 -12.23 -7.80
N TYR A 316 -22.67 -11.62 -8.67
CA TYR A 316 -22.32 -10.22 -8.57
C TYR A 316 -23.51 -9.27 -8.82
N LYS A 317 -24.41 -9.61 -9.77
CA LYS A 317 -25.66 -8.87 -10.03
C LYS A 317 -26.68 -8.98 -8.88
N LEU A 318 -26.55 -9.97 -8.02
CA LEU A 318 -27.39 -10.14 -6.83
C LEU A 318 -26.82 -9.38 -5.61
N LEU A 319 -25.64 -8.79 -5.71
CA LEU A 319 -25.04 -7.97 -4.66
C LEU A 319 -25.50 -6.51 -4.80
N ASN A 320 -26.46 -6.07 -3.98
CA ASN A 320 -27.02 -4.72 -4.02
C ASN A 320 -26.07 -3.70 -3.36
N ARG A 321 -25.01 -3.33 -4.10
CA ARG A 321 -23.99 -2.39 -3.60
C ARG A 321 -24.54 -0.99 -3.36
N ASP A 322 -25.54 -0.55 -4.10
CA ASP A 322 -26.14 0.76 -3.91
C ASP A 322 -26.84 0.85 -2.55
N GLU A 323 -27.57 -0.21 -2.17
CA GLU A 323 -28.20 -0.29 -0.86
C GLU A 323 -27.15 -0.42 0.27
N LEU A 324 -26.13 -1.25 0.08
CA LEU A 324 -25.01 -1.35 1.01
C LEU A 324 -24.31 0.00 1.22
N ASN A 325 -24.03 0.73 0.12
CA ASN A 325 -23.43 2.04 0.18
C ASN A 325 -24.32 3.04 0.92
N LYS A 326 -25.61 3.07 0.59
CA LYS A 326 -26.59 3.96 1.24
C LYS A 326 -26.73 3.67 2.74
N LYS A 327 -26.91 2.39 3.11
CA LYS A 327 -27.19 1.98 4.50
C LYS A 327 -25.98 2.02 5.42
N PHE A 328 -24.82 1.61 4.94
CA PHE A 328 -23.66 1.34 5.81
C PHE A 328 -22.44 2.20 5.49
N ARG A 329 -22.40 2.84 4.32
CA ARG A 329 -21.32 3.74 3.93
C ARG A 329 -21.82 5.16 3.62
N TYR A 330 -23.12 5.42 3.84
CA TYR A 330 -23.77 6.74 3.77
C TYR A 330 -23.53 7.48 2.44
N GLY A 331 -23.37 6.74 1.34
CA GLY A 331 -23.08 7.28 0.01
C GLY A 331 -21.65 7.81 -0.16
N LEU A 332 -20.77 7.57 0.82
CA LEU A 332 -19.41 8.13 0.87
C LEU A 332 -18.36 7.24 0.19
N SER A 333 -18.78 6.19 -0.51
CA SER A 333 -17.87 5.28 -1.22
C SER A 333 -18.22 5.15 -2.69
N LEU A 334 -17.24 4.73 -3.49
CA LEU A 334 -17.42 4.41 -4.90
C LEU A 334 -17.54 2.88 -5.06
N PRO A 335 -18.45 2.36 -5.89
CA PRO A 335 -18.45 0.95 -6.24
C PRO A 335 -17.13 0.60 -6.96
N ALA A 336 -16.30 -0.25 -6.38
CA ALA A 336 -15.09 -0.71 -7.03
C ALA A 336 -15.44 -1.51 -8.30
N THR A 337 -14.63 -1.35 -9.36
CA THR A 337 -14.89 -1.97 -10.67
C THR A 337 -13.82 -2.98 -11.07
N GLY A 338 -12.70 -3.07 -10.36
CA GLY A 338 -11.61 -3.97 -10.71
C GLY A 338 -10.48 -3.98 -9.68
N PRO A 339 -9.30 -4.50 -10.06
CA PRO A 339 -8.19 -4.82 -9.15
C PRO A 339 -7.41 -3.61 -8.63
N TRP A 340 -7.71 -2.40 -9.06
CA TRP A 340 -7.17 -1.15 -8.52
C TRP A 340 -8.28 -0.20 -8.12
N TYR A 341 -7.95 0.77 -7.27
CA TYR A 341 -8.88 1.85 -6.94
C TYR A 341 -9.19 2.71 -8.18
N GLN A 342 -10.42 3.19 -8.29
CA GLN A 342 -10.90 3.87 -9.50
C GLN A 342 -10.15 5.15 -9.86
N GLN A 343 -9.51 5.80 -8.89
CA GLN A 343 -8.72 7.01 -9.12
C GLN A 343 -7.31 6.71 -9.64
N SER A 344 -6.92 5.44 -9.71
CA SER A 344 -5.64 5.01 -10.28
C SER A 344 -5.57 5.27 -11.78
N GLU A 345 -4.39 5.66 -12.27
CA GLU A 345 -4.13 5.77 -13.71
C GLU A 345 -4.25 4.42 -14.44
N TYR A 346 -4.14 3.31 -13.69
CA TYR A 346 -4.23 1.94 -14.21
C TYR A 346 -5.66 1.39 -14.23
N ALA A 347 -6.60 2.07 -13.59
CA ALA A 347 -8.00 1.73 -13.72
C ALA A 347 -8.51 2.06 -15.13
N ASP A 348 -9.19 1.12 -15.79
CA ASP A 348 -9.80 1.38 -17.08
C ASP A 348 -11.15 2.11 -16.88
N PRO A 349 -11.27 3.37 -17.35
CA PRO A 349 -12.49 4.17 -17.16
C PRO A 349 -13.68 3.66 -17.97
N THR A 350 -13.48 2.74 -18.91
CA THR A 350 -14.55 2.12 -19.69
C THR A 350 -15.28 1.03 -18.93
N VAL A 351 -14.65 0.44 -17.90
CA VAL A 351 -15.26 -0.58 -17.06
C VAL A 351 -16.27 0.07 -16.11
N LYS A 352 -17.52 -0.32 -16.25
CA LYS A 352 -18.63 0.20 -15.44
C LYS A 352 -18.94 -0.72 -14.26
N PRO A 353 -19.43 -0.18 -13.13
CA PRO A 353 -19.90 -1.01 -12.03
C PRO A 353 -20.98 -2.00 -12.48
N VAL A 354 -20.90 -3.24 -12.02
CA VAL A 354 -21.97 -4.21 -12.17
C VAL A 354 -23.17 -3.74 -11.35
N THR A 355 -24.31 -3.55 -11.98
CA THR A 355 -25.56 -3.10 -11.33
C THR A 355 -26.32 -4.25 -10.72
N TYR A 356 -27.05 -3.99 -9.63
CA TYR A 356 -27.98 -4.93 -9.05
C TYR A 356 -29.13 -5.22 -10.02
N ASP A 357 -29.28 -6.48 -10.41
CA ASP A 357 -30.27 -6.90 -11.40
C ASP A 357 -30.62 -8.39 -11.19
N PRO A 358 -31.53 -8.68 -10.25
CA PRO A 358 -31.95 -10.08 -9.97
C PRO A 358 -32.54 -10.79 -11.16
N LYS A 359 -33.25 -10.08 -12.05
CA LYS A 359 -33.88 -10.71 -13.24
C LYS A 359 -32.79 -11.21 -14.20
N ALA A 360 -31.82 -10.37 -14.54
CA ALA A 360 -30.70 -10.78 -15.38
C ALA A 360 -29.87 -11.89 -14.72
N ALA A 361 -29.71 -11.86 -13.40
CA ALA A 361 -28.99 -12.89 -12.65
C ALA A 361 -29.68 -14.26 -12.79
N ILE A 362 -31.01 -14.34 -12.63
CA ILE A 362 -31.79 -15.57 -12.79
C ILE A 362 -31.63 -16.12 -14.22
N GLU A 363 -31.71 -15.28 -15.25
CA GLU A 363 -31.53 -15.70 -16.63
C GLU A 363 -30.12 -16.24 -16.91
N LEU A 364 -29.10 -15.66 -16.31
CA LEU A 364 -27.72 -16.18 -16.39
C LEU A 364 -27.61 -17.55 -15.72
N LEU A 365 -28.20 -17.72 -14.54
CA LEU A 365 -28.20 -19.00 -13.82
C LEU A 365 -28.92 -20.10 -14.56
N LYS A 366 -30.08 -19.79 -15.16
CA LYS A 366 -30.84 -20.74 -16.02
C LYS A 366 -29.99 -21.20 -17.20
N LYS A 367 -29.25 -20.31 -17.87
CA LYS A 367 -28.34 -20.68 -18.98
C LYS A 367 -27.25 -21.65 -18.55
N GLU A 368 -26.90 -21.67 -17.28
CA GLU A 368 -25.88 -22.56 -16.67
C GLU A 368 -26.53 -23.81 -16.04
N GLY A 369 -27.83 -24.05 -16.31
CA GLY A 369 -28.56 -25.24 -15.88
C GLY A 369 -29.06 -25.17 -14.43
N TRP A 370 -29.02 -24.01 -13.78
CA TRP A 370 -29.56 -23.85 -12.45
C TRP A 370 -31.05 -23.49 -12.49
N SER A 371 -31.87 -24.32 -11.86
CA SER A 371 -33.31 -24.11 -11.71
C SER A 371 -33.81 -24.87 -10.48
N ASP A 372 -34.93 -24.47 -9.92
CA ASP A 372 -35.60 -25.22 -8.84
C ASP A 372 -36.39 -26.37 -9.49
N THR A 373 -35.77 -27.57 -9.58
CA THR A 373 -36.34 -28.70 -10.33
C THR A 373 -37.35 -29.50 -9.52
N ASP A 374 -37.29 -29.50 -8.20
CA ASP A 374 -38.18 -30.23 -7.29
C ASP A 374 -39.11 -29.34 -6.47
N LYS A 375 -39.03 -27.99 -6.70
CA LYS A 375 -39.89 -26.98 -6.09
C LYS A 375 -39.73 -26.88 -4.56
N ASP A 376 -38.49 -27.10 -4.07
CA ASP A 376 -38.14 -26.93 -2.67
C ASP A 376 -37.74 -25.47 -2.32
N GLY A 377 -37.72 -24.57 -3.32
CA GLY A 377 -37.38 -23.18 -3.21
C GLY A 377 -35.89 -22.92 -3.36
N LEU A 378 -35.07 -23.93 -3.64
CA LEU A 378 -33.64 -23.79 -3.90
C LEU A 378 -33.32 -24.10 -5.37
N LEU A 379 -32.36 -23.37 -5.92
CA LEU A 379 -31.82 -23.70 -7.23
C LEU A 379 -30.97 -24.96 -7.13
N ASP A 380 -31.14 -25.84 -8.07
CA ASP A 380 -30.35 -27.05 -8.22
C ASP A 380 -29.99 -27.30 -9.70
N ARG A 381 -29.09 -28.24 -9.93
CA ARG A 381 -28.75 -28.79 -11.23
C ARG A 381 -28.27 -30.23 -11.08
N VAL A 382 -28.30 -30.98 -12.17
CA VAL A 382 -27.77 -32.35 -12.20
C VAL A 382 -26.32 -32.31 -12.70
N VAL A 383 -25.38 -32.83 -11.92
CA VAL A 383 -23.96 -32.96 -12.27
C VAL A 383 -23.56 -34.42 -12.11
N ALA A 384 -23.08 -35.06 -13.19
CA ALA A 384 -22.70 -36.47 -13.19
C ALA A 384 -23.78 -37.41 -12.63
N GLY A 385 -25.06 -37.09 -12.90
CA GLY A 385 -26.22 -37.89 -12.44
C GLY A 385 -26.67 -37.61 -10.99
N ALA A 386 -26.02 -36.73 -10.27
CA ALA A 386 -26.37 -36.35 -8.89
C ALA A 386 -26.96 -34.94 -8.83
N LYS A 387 -28.00 -34.74 -8.00
CA LYS A 387 -28.52 -33.39 -7.69
C LYS A 387 -27.50 -32.60 -6.92
N GLN A 388 -27.19 -31.39 -7.37
CA GLN A 388 -26.37 -30.41 -6.71
C GLN A 388 -27.21 -29.16 -6.40
N ASN A 389 -27.46 -28.88 -5.13
CA ASN A 389 -28.12 -27.64 -4.72
C ASN A 389 -27.17 -26.46 -4.81
N PHE A 390 -27.68 -25.26 -5.12
CA PHE A 390 -26.88 -24.05 -5.11
C PHE A 390 -26.71 -23.55 -3.66
N SER A 391 -25.81 -24.20 -2.94
CA SER A 391 -25.48 -23.87 -1.56
C SER A 391 -23.95 -23.70 -1.44
N PHE A 392 -23.51 -22.66 -0.75
CA PHE A 392 -22.09 -22.39 -0.48
C PHE A 392 -21.90 -21.61 0.82
N THR A 393 -20.68 -21.64 1.36
CA THR A 393 -20.32 -20.90 2.57
C THR A 393 -19.45 -19.69 2.22
N LEU A 394 -19.81 -18.51 2.74
CA LEU A 394 -19.00 -17.30 2.72
C LEU A 394 -18.23 -17.19 4.03
N TYR A 395 -16.88 -17.28 3.96
CA TYR A 395 -16.00 -17.03 5.09
C TYR A 395 -15.65 -15.54 5.16
N TYR A 396 -15.66 -14.96 6.37
CA TYR A 396 -15.24 -13.59 6.64
C TYR A 396 -14.58 -13.49 8.00
N GLY A 397 -13.66 -12.52 8.17
CA GLY A 397 -12.85 -12.36 9.39
C GLY A 397 -13.18 -11.11 10.21
N ASN A 398 -14.06 -10.22 9.71
CA ASN A 398 -14.41 -8.98 10.39
C ASN A 398 -15.91 -8.94 10.70
N LYS A 399 -16.24 -8.97 12.00
CA LYS A 399 -17.63 -8.93 12.50
C LYS A 399 -18.40 -7.69 12.04
N ASP A 400 -17.73 -6.54 11.91
CA ASP A 400 -18.38 -5.29 11.51
C ASP A 400 -18.92 -5.32 10.08
N THR A 401 -18.40 -6.23 9.24
CA THR A 401 -18.85 -6.43 7.86
C THR A 401 -20.02 -7.41 7.73
N GLU A 402 -20.39 -8.13 8.79
CA GLU A 402 -21.49 -9.12 8.78
C GLU A 402 -22.80 -8.53 8.28
N LYS A 403 -23.10 -7.29 8.64
CA LYS A 403 -24.27 -6.55 8.16
C LYS A 403 -24.38 -6.49 6.62
N TYR A 404 -23.26 -6.48 5.90
CA TYR A 404 -23.24 -6.55 4.43
C TYR A 404 -23.63 -7.93 3.93
N TRP A 405 -23.10 -8.96 4.59
CA TRP A 405 -23.28 -10.35 4.18
C TRP A 405 -24.69 -10.85 4.50
N VAL A 406 -25.28 -10.43 5.60
CA VAL A 406 -26.69 -10.72 5.93
C VAL A 406 -27.64 -10.13 4.88
N LEU A 407 -27.39 -8.90 4.43
CA LEU A 407 -28.21 -8.31 3.36
C LEU A 407 -28.04 -9.09 2.05
N TYR A 408 -26.81 -9.42 1.68
CA TYR A 408 -26.53 -10.22 0.48
C TYR A 408 -27.13 -11.62 0.56
N GLN A 409 -27.03 -12.30 1.70
CA GLN A 409 -27.67 -13.60 1.97
C GLN A 409 -29.17 -13.54 1.75
N SER A 410 -29.83 -12.48 2.24
CA SER A 410 -31.26 -12.27 2.03
C SER A 410 -31.62 -12.12 0.55
N ASP A 411 -30.82 -11.39 -0.23
CA ASP A 411 -31.05 -11.22 -1.66
C ASP A 411 -30.81 -12.52 -2.44
N LEU A 412 -29.81 -13.30 -2.10
CA LEU A 412 -29.55 -14.63 -2.67
C LEU A 412 -30.68 -15.59 -2.39
N ARG A 413 -31.22 -15.60 -1.16
CA ARG A 413 -32.31 -16.50 -0.77
C ARG A 413 -33.61 -16.25 -1.54
N LYS A 414 -33.90 -14.98 -1.89
CA LYS A 414 -35.07 -14.62 -2.72
C LYS A 414 -35.05 -15.26 -4.09
N VAL A 415 -33.90 -15.67 -4.59
CA VAL A 415 -33.72 -16.28 -5.90
C VAL A 415 -33.35 -17.78 -5.80
N GLY A 416 -33.47 -18.38 -4.60
CA GLY A 416 -33.24 -19.81 -4.39
C GLY A 416 -31.78 -20.20 -4.21
N ILE A 417 -30.90 -19.29 -3.77
CA ILE A 417 -29.49 -19.58 -3.46
C ILE A 417 -29.30 -19.60 -1.94
N ASP A 418 -28.75 -20.70 -1.41
CA ASP A 418 -28.42 -20.85 0.01
C ASP A 418 -26.96 -20.48 0.28
N MET A 419 -26.73 -19.27 0.79
CA MET A 419 -25.41 -18.84 1.26
C MET A 419 -25.35 -18.93 2.78
N LYS A 420 -24.42 -19.72 3.32
CA LYS A 420 -24.12 -19.81 4.73
C LYS A 420 -23.04 -18.79 5.11
N LEU A 421 -23.21 -18.11 6.24
CA LEU A 421 -22.24 -17.14 6.76
C LEU A 421 -21.39 -17.80 7.84
N GLN A 422 -20.07 -17.65 7.75
CA GLN A 422 -19.17 -18.17 8.78
C GLN A 422 -18.08 -17.15 9.11
N LEU A 423 -18.18 -16.56 10.30
CA LEU A 423 -17.13 -15.73 10.88
C LEU A 423 -16.00 -16.64 11.35
N LEU A 424 -14.79 -16.35 10.95
CA LEU A 424 -13.57 -17.03 11.36
C LEU A 424 -12.64 -16.05 12.08
N GLU A 425 -11.88 -16.56 13.04
CA GLU A 425 -10.73 -15.85 13.55
C GLU A 425 -9.69 -15.65 12.42
N TRP A 426 -8.93 -14.54 12.47
CA TRP A 426 -8.10 -14.11 11.34
C TRP A 426 -7.09 -15.16 10.87
N ASN A 427 -6.36 -15.78 11.79
CA ASN A 427 -5.37 -16.80 11.43
C ASN A 427 -6.03 -18.07 10.86
N ALA A 428 -7.21 -18.43 11.37
CA ALA A 428 -7.99 -19.54 10.82
C ALA A 428 -8.51 -19.23 9.42
N LEU A 429 -8.94 -18.00 9.16
CA LEU A 429 -9.33 -17.54 7.83
C LEU A 429 -8.14 -17.63 6.86
N LEU A 430 -6.99 -17.06 7.24
CA LEU A 430 -5.78 -17.08 6.40
C LEU A 430 -5.33 -18.51 6.07
N LYS A 431 -5.36 -19.41 7.04
CA LYS A 431 -5.04 -20.83 6.82
C LYS A 431 -5.97 -21.46 5.77
N ASN A 432 -7.29 -21.29 5.91
CA ASN A 432 -8.26 -21.82 4.94
C ASN A 432 -8.05 -21.22 3.53
N VAL A 433 -7.75 -19.93 3.46
CA VAL A 433 -7.46 -19.21 2.21
C VAL A 433 -6.19 -19.74 1.55
N ASP A 434 -5.12 -19.92 2.32
CA ASP A 434 -3.84 -20.45 1.84
C ASP A 434 -3.97 -21.90 1.32
N GLU A 435 -4.74 -22.72 2.03
CA GLU A 435 -5.04 -24.11 1.65
C GLU A 435 -6.08 -24.22 0.54
N ARG A 436 -6.72 -23.11 0.12
CA ARG A 436 -7.86 -23.09 -0.82
C ARG A 436 -9.07 -23.90 -0.32
N ASN A 437 -9.22 -24.00 1.00
CA ASN A 437 -10.29 -24.71 1.67
C ASN A 437 -11.47 -23.78 1.99
N PHE A 438 -12.13 -23.26 0.97
CA PHE A 438 -13.30 -22.39 1.07
C PHE A 438 -14.17 -22.50 -0.19
N ASP A 439 -15.41 -22.05 -0.13
CA ASP A 439 -16.27 -21.82 -1.30
C ASP A 439 -16.15 -20.35 -1.76
N ALA A 440 -16.42 -19.43 -0.85
CA ALA A 440 -16.28 -18.00 -1.08
C ALA A 440 -15.65 -17.33 0.15
N ILE A 441 -14.92 -16.24 -0.08
CA ILE A 441 -14.27 -15.43 0.97
C ILE A 441 -14.63 -13.96 0.81
N ALA A 442 -14.85 -13.27 1.94
CA ALA A 442 -14.99 -11.83 1.97
C ALA A 442 -13.75 -11.22 2.66
N MET A 443 -12.96 -10.49 1.89
CA MET A 443 -11.71 -9.89 2.32
C MET A 443 -11.52 -8.51 1.70
N SER A 444 -10.40 -7.86 2.00
CA SER A 444 -9.97 -6.63 1.35
C SER A 444 -8.47 -6.66 1.05
N TRP A 445 -8.09 -6.00 -0.03
CA TRP A 445 -6.69 -5.68 -0.31
C TRP A 445 -6.39 -4.26 0.09
N GLY A 446 -5.22 -4.05 0.66
CA GLY A 446 -4.67 -2.72 0.90
C GLY A 446 -4.41 -1.97 -0.41
N GLY A 447 -4.33 -0.65 -0.34
CA GLY A 447 -4.11 0.19 -1.52
C GLY A 447 -2.75 -0.04 -2.22
N GLY A 448 -1.78 -0.58 -1.50
CA GLY A 448 -0.43 -0.81 -2.03
C GLY A 448 0.30 0.48 -2.40
N SER A 449 1.13 0.42 -3.43
CA SER A 449 1.80 1.58 -4.04
C SER A 449 0.99 2.16 -5.20
N VAL A 450 1.35 3.37 -5.62
CA VAL A 450 0.75 4.00 -6.83
C VAL A 450 1.03 3.15 -8.08
N ASP A 451 2.27 2.66 -8.20
CA ASP A 451 2.73 1.79 -9.27
C ASP A 451 2.71 0.32 -8.80
N ASN A 452 1.52 -0.23 -8.61
CA ASN A 452 1.32 -1.57 -8.05
C ASN A 452 1.52 -2.67 -9.10
N ASP A 453 2.34 -3.69 -8.77
CA ASP A 453 2.53 -4.89 -9.61
C ASP A 453 1.37 -5.88 -9.40
N PRO A 454 0.59 -6.21 -10.44
CA PRO A 454 -0.52 -7.14 -10.33
C PRO A 454 -0.12 -8.62 -10.20
N LYS A 455 1.13 -8.98 -10.44
CA LYS A 455 1.59 -10.38 -10.54
C LYS A 455 1.27 -11.19 -9.29
N GLN A 456 1.48 -10.62 -8.12
CA GLN A 456 1.28 -11.28 -6.83
C GLN A 456 -0.15 -11.83 -6.66
N ILE A 457 -1.16 -11.08 -7.15
CA ILE A 457 -2.57 -11.42 -6.91
C ILE A 457 -3.22 -12.07 -8.14
N TRP A 458 -2.81 -11.69 -9.35
CA TRP A 458 -3.58 -11.98 -10.55
C TRP A 458 -2.90 -12.90 -11.57
N HIS A 459 -1.58 -13.07 -11.49
CA HIS A 459 -0.86 -13.97 -12.38
C HIS A 459 -1.08 -15.43 -11.98
N SER A 460 -1.23 -16.33 -12.96
CA SER A 460 -1.49 -17.76 -12.72
C SER A 460 -0.39 -18.44 -11.88
N SER A 461 0.87 -17.99 -12.00
CA SER A 461 1.98 -18.50 -11.19
C SER A 461 1.83 -18.24 -9.68
N SER A 462 0.98 -17.30 -9.29
CA SER A 462 0.68 -16.97 -7.89
C SER A 462 -0.51 -17.77 -7.32
N ALA A 463 -1.13 -18.65 -8.12
CA ALA A 463 -2.23 -19.54 -7.72
C ALA A 463 -1.74 -20.83 -7.03
N VAL A 464 -0.70 -20.72 -6.22
CA VAL A 464 -0.05 -21.81 -5.49
C VAL A 464 -0.27 -21.66 -3.98
N LYS A 465 0.05 -22.69 -3.21
CA LYS A 465 0.07 -22.60 -1.74
C LYS A 465 1.10 -21.53 -1.32
N GLY A 466 0.73 -20.67 -0.39
CA GLY A 466 1.54 -19.51 0.01
C GLY A 466 1.47 -18.32 -0.96
N GLY A 467 0.83 -18.45 -2.11
CA GLY A 467 0.64 -17.38 -3.07
C GLY A 467 -0.67 -16.62 -2.87
N SER A 468 -0.71 -15.34 -3.27
CA SER A 468 -1.84 -14.43 -3.00
C SER A 468 -2.97 -14.50 -4.04
N ASN A 469 -2.84 -15.29 -5.09
CA ASN A 469 -3.95 -15.57 -6.00
C ASN A 469 -4.90 -16.59 -5.35
N PHE A 470 -5.64 -16.14 -4.35
CA PHE A 470 -6.44 -16.99 -3.47
C PHE A 470 -7.57 -17.70 -4.20
N THR A 471 -8.19 -17.06 -5.19
CA THR A 471 -9.28 -17.62 -5.96
C THR A 471 -8.85 -18.64 -7.01
N SER A 472 -7.55 -18.84 -7.20
CA SER A 472 -6.98 -19.67 -8.27
C SER A 472 -7.41 -19.19 -9.66
N TYR A 473 -7.50 -17.87 -9.86
CA TYR A 473 -7.77 -17.27 -11.15
C TYR A 473 -6.62 -17.56 -12.12
N MET A 474 -6.96 -18.03 -13.31
CA MET A 474 -5.99 -18.38 -14.36
C MET A 474 -6.50 -17.86 -15.70
N ASN A 475 -5.72 -16.98 -16.32
CA ASN A 475 -6.00 -16.45 -17.65
C ASN A 475 -4.67 -16.15 -18.37
N PRO A 476 -4.27 -16.96 -19.37
CA PRO A 476 -2.99 -16.80 -20.07
C PRO A 476 -2.80 -15.44 -20.76
N GLU A 477 -3.89 -14.80 -21.18
CA GLU A 477 -3.84 -13.46 -21.79
C GLU A 477 -3.55 -12.39 -20.74
N VAL A 478 -4.11 -12.54 -19.53
CA VAL A 478 -3.80 -11.67 -18.39
C VAL A 478 -2.35 -11.87 -17.95
N ASP A 479 -1.88 -13.12 -17.87
CA ASP A 479 -0.49 -13.42 -17.52
C ASP A 479 0.50 -12.75 -18.48
N LYS A 480 0.25 -12.86 -19.79
CA LYS A 480 1.07 -12.22 -20.83
C LYS A 480 1.10 -10.70 -20.67
N LEU A 481 -0.07 -10.06 -20.49
CA LEU A 481 -0.16 -8.62 -20.30
C LEU A 481 0.55 -8.15 -19.03
N ILE A 482 0.48 -8.93 -17.95
CA ILE A 482 1.20 -8.65 -16.69
C ILE A 482 2.71 -8.70 -16.95
N ASP A 483 3.20 -9.76 -17.59
CA ASP A 483 4.63 -9.90 -17.85
C ASP A 483 5.16 -8.82 -18.80
N GLU A 484 4.39 -8.44 -19.84
CA GLU A 484 4.73 -7.32 -20.73
C GLU A 484 4.77 -5.99 -19.95
N ALA A 485 3.76 -5.71 -19.12
CA ALA A 485 3.69 -4.49 -18.33
C ALA A 485 4.86 -4.39 -17.33
N ARG A 486 5.26 -5.51 -16.72
CA ARG A 486 6.40 -5.56 -15.80
C ARG A 486 7.72 -5.19 -16.45
N MET A 487 7.90 -5.52 -17.73
CA MET A 487 9.12 -5.22 -18.51
C MET A 487 9.12 -3.81 -19.11
N GLU A 488 7.98 -3.11 -19.15
CA GLU A 488 7.85 -1.79 -19.71
C GLU A 488 8.23 -0.71 -18.69
N LEU A 489 9.38 -0.06 -18.90
CA LEU A 489 9.91 0.99 -18.01
C LEU A 489 9.22 2.34 -18.23
N ASP A 490 8.77 2.63 -19.45
CA ASP A 490 8.02 3.85 -19.73
C ASP A 490 6.59 3.76 -19.18
N LYS A 491 6.30 4.56 -18.16
CA LYS A 491 4.99 4.60 -17.51
C LYS A 491 3.85 4.86 -18.51
N LYS A 492 4.07 5.73 -19.51
CA LYS A 492 3.03 6.05 -20.50
C LYS A 492 2.67 4.86 -21.37
N LYS A 493 3.64 4.00 -21.68
CA LYS A 493 3.42 2.74 -22.41
C LYS A 493 2.88 1.63 -21.51
N ARG A 494 3.24 1.62 -20.22
CA ARG A 494 2.77 0.65 -19.24
C ARG A 494 1.30 0.83 -18.88
N ILE A 495 0.80 2.07 -18.81
CA ILE A 495 -0.60 2.37 -18.47
C ILE A 495 -1.60 1.60 -19.34
N PRO A 496 -1.53 1.60 -20.68
CA PRO A 496 -2.50 0.85 -21.50
C PRO A 496 -2.43 -0.66 -21.27
N LEU A 497 -1.25 -1.25 -21.00
CA LEU A 497 -1.11 -2.66 -20.69
C LEU A 497 -1.83 -3.01 -19.38
N LEU A 498 -1.61 -2.23 -18.32
CA LEU A 498 -2.25 -2.44 -17.03
C LEU A 498 -3.77 -2.15 -17.07
N ARG A 499 -4.23 -1.21 -17.89
CA ARG A 499 -5.67 -1.03 -18.14
C ARG A 499 -6.29 -2.23 -18.83
N ALA A 500 -5.59 -2.86 -19.77
CA ALA A 500 -6.05 -4.11 -20.38
C ALA A 500 -6.14 -5.24 -19.35
N VAL A 501 -5.14 -5.39 -18.47
CA VAL A 501 -5.18 -6.31 -17.32
C VAL A 501 -6.41 -6.02 -16.45
N TYR A 502 -6.63 -4.75 -16.07
CA TYR A 502 -7.78 -4.32 -15.28
C TYR A 502 -9.09 -4.77 -15.89
N LYS A 503 -9.29 -4.45 -17.18
CA LYS A 503 -10.52 -4.74 -17.90
C LYS A 503 -10.81 -6.24 -17.95
N LYS A 504 -9.81 -7.06 -18.31
CA LYS A 504 -9.99 -8.51 -18.40
C LYS A 504 -10.35 -9.13 -17.04
N ILE A 505 -9.67 -8.77 -15.98
CA ILE A 505 -9.99 -9.25 -14.63
C ILE A 505 -11.40 -8.82 -14.22
N ALA A 506 -11.77 -7.56 -14.49
CA ALA A 506 -13.09 -7.03 -14.18
C ALA A 506 -14.19 -7.78 -14.94
N GLU A 507 -13.95 -8.14 -16.21
CA GLU A 507 -14.90 -8.85 -17.07
C GLU A 507 -14.98 -10.35 -16.79
N ASP A 508 -13.96 -10.97 -16.18
CA ASP A 508 -13.94 -12.38 -15.81
C ASP A 508 -14.61 -12.66 -14.45
N TYR A 509 -14.81 -11.61 -13.63
CA TYR A 509 -15.47 -11.67 -12.32
C TYR A 509 -14.89 -12.70 -11.34
N PRO A 510 -13.56 -12.85 -11.18
CA PRO A 510 -13.00 -13.71 -10.14
C PRO A 510 -13.35 -13.18 -8.75
N TYR A 511 -13.61 -11.89 -8.66
CA TYR A 511 -14.13 -11.17 -7.50
C TYR A 511 -15.43 -10.44 -7.81
N ALA A 512 -16.33 -10.37 -6.83
CA ALA A 512 -17.31 -9.31 -6.76
C ALA A 512 -16.68 -8.15 -5.98
N PHE A 513 -16.18 -7.14 -6.67
CA PHE A 513 -15.57 -5.97 -6.07
C PHE A 513 -16.61 -5.13 -5.34
N LEU A 514 -16.28 -4.67 -4.12
CA LEU A 514 -17.22 -3.93 -3.27
C LEU A 514 -17.08 -2.42 -3.47
N PHE A 515 -16.18 -1.80 -2.72
CA PHE A 515 -16.04 -0.35 -2.65
C PHE A 515 -14.59 0.09 -2.62
N ASN A 516 -14.34 1.28 -3.17
CA ASN A 516 -13.21 2.13 -2.86
C ASN A 516 -13.68 3.34 -2.04
N ASP A 517 -12.81 3.88 -1.19
CA ASP A 517 -13.09 5.13 -0.51
C ASP A 517 -13.05 6.30 -1.51
N LYS A 518 -14.13 7.07 -1.56
CA LYS A 518 -14.25 8.25 -2.42
C LYS A 518 -13.47 9.43 -1.87
N TYR A 519 -13.46 9.55 -0.55
CA TYR A 519 -12.90 10.68 0.17
C TYR A 519 -11.81 10.23 1.12
N VAL A 520 -10.93 11.16 1.44
CA VAL A 520 -10.13 11.16 2.66
C VAL A 520 -10.95 11.89 3.70
N MET A 521 -11.23 11.22 4.80
CA MET A 521 -12.08 11.76 5.88
C MET A 521 -11.32 11.63 7.19
N TYR A 522 -11.13 12.74 7.87
CA TYR A 522 -10.48 12.78 9.17
C TYR A 522 -10.99 13.91 10.03
N ALA A 523 -10.65 13.88 11.28
CA ALA A 523 -10.89 14.98 12.19
C ALA A 523 -9.59 15.40 12.89
N HIS A 524 -9.45 16.68 13.15
CA HIS A 524 -8.29 17.21 13.84
C HIS A 524 -8.66 18.30 14.87
N SER A 525 -7.84 18.42 15.91
CA SER A 525 -7.92 19.52 16.88
C SER A 525 -7.59 20.85 16.19
N THR A 526 -8.29 21.93 16.57
CA THR A 526 -7.95 23.30 16.11
C THR A 526 -6.59 23.80 16.58
N LYS A 527 -5.91 23.06 17.46
CA LYS A 527 -4.51 23.31 17.83
C LYS A 527 -3.54 23.01 16.70
N VAL A 528 -3.97 22.21 15.72
CA VAL A 528 -3.14 21.81 14.57
C VAL A 528 -3.54 22.63 13.36
N SER A 529 -2.57 23.20 12.68
CA SER A 529 -2.71 23.92 11.41
C SER A 529 -1.98 23.20 10.29
N MET A 530 -2.44 23.48 9.06
CA MET A 530 -1.91 22.89 7.84
C MET A 530 -2.08 23.84 6.66
N SER A 531 -1.21 23.80 5.66
CA SER A 531 -1.33 24.61 4.45
C SER A 531 -2.48 24.17 3.55
N LYS A 532 -2.73 22.86 3.52
CA LYS A 532 -3.82 22.24 2.75
C LYS A 532 -4.28 20.95 3.42
N PRO A 533 -5.54 20.54 3.22
CA PRO A 533 -6.13 19.40 3.91
C PRO A 533 -5.59 18.05 3.44
N THR A 534 -5.00 17.97 2.26
CA THR A 534 -4.34 16.78 1.72
C THR A 534 -3.43 17.13 0.55
N PHE A 535 -2.40 16.34 0.35
CA PHE A 535 -1.64 16.27 -0.88
C PHE A 535 -2.29 15.27 -1.85
N LYS A 536 -1.78 15.24 -3.08
CA LYS A 536 -2.34 14.38 -4.13
C LYS A 536 -2.21 12.89 -3.79
N TYR A 537 -1.13 12.49 -3.12
CA TYR A 537 -0.81 11.08 -2.84
C TYR A 537 -0.78 10.71 -1.35
N ARG A 538 -0.96 11.65 -0.43
CA ARG A 538 -1.06 11.39 1.03
C ARG A 538 -1.67 12.58 1.76
N VAL A 539 -2.03 12.43 3.03
CA VAL A 539 -2.54 13.54 3.86
C VAL A 539 -1.43 14.54 4.13
N GLY A 540 -0.28 14.13 4.62
CA GLY A 540 0.91 14.97 4.77
C GLY A 540 1.01 15.62 6.14
N GLU A 541 0.84 14.84 7.19
CA GLU A 541 0.89 15.28 8.60
C GLU A 541 2.28 15.79 8.99
N ASP A 542 3.31 15.37 8.25
CA ASP A 542 4.68 15.85 8.38
C ASP A 542 4.87 17.33 7.98
N PHE A 543 3.87 17.93 7.30
CA PHE A 543 3.82 19.36 6.96
C PHE A 543 2.96 20.19 7.93
N TRP A 544 2.36 19.57 8.92
CA TRP A 544 1.50 20.24 9.87
C TRP A 544 2.30 20.88 11.02
N TRP A 545 1.68 21.81 11.74
CA TRP A 545 2.30 22.50 12.89
C TRP A 545 1.27 22.81 13.97
N VAL A 546 1.75 23.09 15.18
CA VAL A 546 0.90 23.60 16.26
C VAL A 546 0.62 25.09 16.00
N SER A 547 -0.67 25.48 15.99
CA SER A 547 -1.07 26.87 15.85
C SER A 547 -0.48 27.68 17.00
N SER A 548 0.21 28.77 16.70
CA SER A 548 0.47 29.80 17.69
C SER A 548 -0.87 30.43 18.08
N LYS A 549 -1.18 30.42 19.40
CA LYS A 549 -2.34 31.15 19.92
C LYS A 549 -2.18 32.66 19.73
#